data_147e3fe864db3045c4bdf64cef77e03f
#
_entry.id   147e3fe864db3045c4bdf64cef77e03f
#
_cell.length_a   1.000
_cell.length_b   1.000
_cell.length_c   1.000
_cell.angle_alpha   90.00
_cell.angle_beta   90.00
_cell.angle_gamma   90.00
#
_symmetry.space_group_name_H-M   'P 1'
#
loop_
_entity.id
_entity.type
_entity.pdbx_description
1 polymer ?
#
loop_
_entity_poly.entity_id
_entity_poly.type
_entity_poly.pdbx_seq_one_letter_code
_entity_poly.pdbx_strand_id
1 'polypeptide(L)' 'MMKVYICPSCGWMRVVSRRKDVECYKCGEDQMVLSKVEFGKFTEMSEEERKDYSDGWLYIHQKK' A
#
# COMPACT_ATOMS: atom_id res chain seq x y z
N MET A 1 11.00 10.18 8.01
CA MET A 1 9.57 9.89 8.11
C MET A 1 9.21 8.63 7.36
N MET A 2 8.36 7.83 7.96
CA MET A 2 7.93 6.58 7.34
C MET A 2 6.73 6.85 6.45
N LYS A 3 6.69 6.14 5.35
CA LYS A 3 5.58 6.25 4.40
C LYS A 3 5.05 4.86 4.08
N VAL A 4 3.75 4.79 3.86
CA VAL A 4 3.09 3.52 3.56
C VAL A 4 2.74 3.50 2.08
N TYR A 5 3.23 2.48 1.39
CA TYR A 5 2.96 2.30 -0.03
C TYR A 5 2.04 1.11 -0.23
N ILE A 6 1.27 1.16 -1.30
CA ILE A 6 0.33 0.10 -1.62
C ILE A 6 0.54 -0.33 -3.07
N CYS A 7 0.48 -1.62 -3.30
CA CYS A 7 0.66 -2.17 -4.64
C CYS A 7 -0.63 -2.02 -5.44
N PRO A 8 -0.57 -1.38 -6.60
CA PRO A 8 -1.78 -1.20 -7.40
C PRO A 8 -2.27 -2.48 -8.07
N SER A 9 -1.48 -3.54 -7.98
CA SER A 9 -1.88 -4.80 -8.62
C SER A 9 -2.46 -5.78 -7.63
N CYS A 10 -1.82 -5.97 -6.48
CA CYS A 10 -2.28 -6.98 -5.52
C CYS A 10 -2.74 -6.40 -4.19
N GLY A 11 -2.50 -5.12 -3.96
CA GLY A 11 -2.95 -4.49 -2.73
C GLY A 11 -2.04 -4.68 -1.54
N TRP A 12 -0.86 -5.23 -1.74
CA TRP A 12 0.09 -5.42 -0.64
C TRP A 12 0.62 -4.07 -0.19
N MET A 13 0.64 -3.86 1.11
CA MET A 13 1.09 -2.59 1.68
C MET A 13 2.48 -2.77 2.29
N ARG A 14 3.29 -1.74 2.14
CA ARG A 14 4.67 -1.78 2.58
C ARG A 14 5.07 -0.44 3.18
N VAL A 15 5.87 -0.48 4.24
CA VAL A 15 6.35 0.73 4.90
C VAL A 15 7.81 0.94 4.55
N VAL A 16 8.12 2.13 4.07
CA VAL A 16 9.50 2.52 3.76
C VAL A 16 9.73 3.93 4.26
N SER A 17 11.01 4.32 4.41
CA SER A 17 11.29 5.64 4.96
C SER A 17 11.85 6.61 3.94
N ARG A 18 12.80 6.19 3.12
CA ARG A 18 13.48 7.13 2.23
C ARG A 18 13.56 6.66 0.79
N ARG A 19 12.78 5.70 0.42
CA ARG A 19 12.89 5.14 -0.93
C ARG A 19 11.93 5.84 -1.86
N LYS A 20 12.43 6.11 -3.05
CA LYS A 20 11.57 6.65 -4.10
C LYS A 20 10.91 5.54 -4.87
N ASP A 21 11.65 4.47 -5.10
CA ASP A 21 11.13 3.34 -5.85
C ASP A 21 10.86 2.21 -4.89
N VAL A 22 9.60 1.81 -4.81
CA VAL A 22 9.18 0.76 -3.91
C VAL A 22 8.61 -0.37 -4.72
N GLU A 23 9.19 -1.55 -4.55
CA GLU A 23 8.80 -2.72 -5.30
C GLU A 23 7.87 -3.60 -4.49
N CYS A 24 6.93 -4.25 -5.17
CA CYS A 24 6.08 -5.23 -4.54
C CYS A 24 6.69 -6.61 -4.71
N TYR A 25 7.06 -7.23 -3.60
CA TYR A 25 7.70 -8.54 -3.66
C TYR A 25 6.71 -9.66 -3.89
N LYS A 26 5.42 -9.37 -3.74
CA LYS A 26 4.42 -10.42 -3.88
C LYS A 26 4.06 -10.70 -5.32
N CYS A 27 3.86 -9.65 -6.09
CA CYS A 27 3.42 -9.82 -7.48
C CYS A 27 4.44 -9.33 -8.48
N GLY A 28 5.55 -8.77 -8.02
CA GLY A 28 6.60 -8.33 -8.91
C GLY A 28 6.36 -6.97 -9.54
N GLU A 29 5.43 -6.21 -8.99
CA GLU A 29 5.18 -4.87 -9.52
C GLU A 29 6.40 -3.99 -9.32
N ASP A 30 6.75 -3.24 -10.34
CA ASP A 30 7.95 -2.42 -10.30
C ASP A 30 7.82 -1.23 -9.37
N GLN A 31 6.64 -0.64 -9.32
CA GLN A 31 6.44 0.55 -8.52
C GLN A 31 5.14 0.48 -7.77
N MET A 32 5.24 0.65 -6.46
CA MET A 32 4.07 0.78 -5.63
C MET A 32 3.69 2.25 -5.52
N VAL A 33 2.46 2.52 -5.16
CA VAL A 33 1.92 3.87 -5.08
C VAL A 33 1.85 4.30 -3.63
N LEU A 34 2.17 5.57 -3.38
CA LEU A 34 2.07 6.10 -2.03
C LEU A 34 0.60 6.16 -1.61
N SER A 35 0.28 5.46 -0.53
CA SER A 35 -1.08 5.47 -0.02
C SER A 35 -1.31 6.72 0.81
N LYS A 36 -2.57 6.95 1.16
CA LYS A 36 -2.91 8.09 2.00
C LYS A 36 -2.86 7.74 3.48
N VAL A 37 -2.54 6.49 3.79
CA VAL A 37 -2.46 6.05 5.17
C VAL A 37 -1.13 6.48 5.76
N GLU A 38 -1.18 7.13 6.91
CA GLU A 38 0.03 7.51 7.60
C GLU A 38 0.59 6.31 8.35
N PHE A 39 1.89 6.35 8.61
CA PHE A 39 2.54 5.24 9.31
C PHE A 39 1.89 4.96 10.65
N GLY A 40 1.60 6.02 11.40
CA GLY A 40 0.95 5.84 12.71
C GLY A 40 -0.39 5.17 12.59
N LYS A 41 -1.17 5.57 11.60
CA LYS A 41 -2.45 4.95 11.36
C LYS A 41 -2.29 3.51 10.92
N PHE A 42 -1.32 3.27 10.07
CA PHE A 42 -1.06 1.93 9.55
C PHE A 42 -0.75 0.94 10.67
N THR A 43 0.04 1.37 11.65
CA THR A 43 0.40 0.48 12.75
C THR A 43 -0.78 0.18 13.67
N GLU A 44 -1.78 1.05 13.68
CA GLU A 44 -2.97 0.84 14.49
C GLU A 44 -3.99 -0.05 13.79
N MET A 45 -3.84 -0.25 12.50
CA MET A 45 -4.78 -1.05 11.75
C MET A 45 -4.48 -2.54 11.91
N SER A 46 -5.51 -3.32 12.08
CA SER A 46 -5.38 -4.77 12.09
C SER A 46 -5.21 -5.28 10.67
N GLU A 47 -4.88 -6.57 10.55
CA GLU A 47 -4.73 -7.15 9.21
C GLU A 47 -6.01 -7.06 8.41
N GLU A 48 -7.14 -7.24 9.08
CA GLU A 48 -8.43 -7.15 8.41
C GLU A 48 -8.68 -5.73 7.92
N GLU A 49 -8.34 -4.76 8.75
CA GLU A 49 -8.55 -3.36 8.35
C GLU A 49 -7.65 -2.99 7.19
N ARG A 50 -6.42 -3.47 7.20
CA ARG A 50 -5.52 -3.21 6.09
C ARG A 50 -6.03 -3.83 4.81
N LYS A 51 -6.57 -5.02 4.91
CA LYS A 51 -7.12 -5.69 3.73
C LYS A 51 -8.34 -4.94 3.20
N ASP A 52 -9.22 -4.52 4.10
CA ASP A 52 -10.38 -3.74 3.69
C ASP A 52 -9.97 -2.45 3.01
N TYR A 53 -8.98 -1.78 3.56
CA TYR A 53 -8.51 -0.54 2.97
C TYR A 53 -7.94 -0.80 1.56
N SER A 54 -7.13 -1.82 1.44
CA SER A 54 -6.51 -2.11 0.15
C SER A 54 -7.54 -2.53 -0.88
N ASP A 55 -8.54 -3.29 -0.45
CA ASP A 55 -9.61 -3.70 -1.39
C ASP A 55 -10.36 -2.47 -1.90
N GLY A 56 -10.71 -1.56 -1.00
CA GLY A 56 -11.39 -0.35 -1.41
C GLY A 56 -10.51 0.52 -2.30
N TRP A 57 -9.23 0.62 -1.93
CA TRP A 57 -8.29 1.40 -2.71
C TRP A 57 -8.16 0.86 -4.12
N LEU A 58 -8.06 -0.46 -4.24
CA LEU A 58 -7.94 -1.09 -5.56
C LEU A 58 -9.20 -0.87 -6.37
N TYR A 59 -10.35 -0.98 -5.73
CA TYR A 59 -11.62 -0.77 -6.43
C TYR A 59 -11.69 0.62 -7.03
N ILE A 60 -11.22 1.61 -6.28
CA ILE A 60 -11.27 2.99 -6.75
C ILE A 60 -10.26 3.26 -7.84
N HIS A 61 -9.06 2.67 -7.73
CA HIS A 61 -7.97 2.99 -8.64
C HIS A 61 -7.84 2.03 -9.81
N GLN A 62 -8.52 0.92 -9.76
CA GLN A 62 -8.53 0.00 -10.89
C GLN A 62 -9.59 0.43 -11.87
N LYS A 63 -9.18 1.14 -12.85
CA LYS A 63 -10.10 1.58 -13.87
C LYS A 63 -10.17 0.57 -14.99
N LYS A 64 -11.34 0.15 -15.31
CA LYS A 64 -11.48 -0.77 -16.41
C LYS A 64 -12.56 -0.38 -17.31
#